data_85ffdcd3fc2012c239316f566b1e56d7
#
_entry.id   85ffdcd3fc2012c239316f566b1e56d7
#
_cell.length_a   1.000
_cell.length_b   1.000
_cell.length_c   1.000
_cell.angle_alpha   90.00
_cell.angle_beta   90.00
_cell.angle_gamma   90.00
#
_symmetry.space_group_name_H-M   'P 1'
#
loop_
_entity.id
_entity.type
_entity.pdbx_description
1 polymer ?
#
loop_
_entity_poly.entity_id
_entity_poly.type
_entity_poly.pdbx_seq_one_letter_code
_entity_poly.pdbx_strand_id
1 'polypeptide(L)'
;RWLSSSQYLPTCTVSKGGAYLAAVALGQENGIFESRLVVFRTDSEEIYSSITLGNELFYDLEFLDGDILCAVGESSCMWLKMDGTLLGRYSYGGAYLKDLDFGGNGFLTLSLNMYKAGNRCTVVTVGSDGKELGSLYFSEEILDTSSAGGYVAVLTANGMDLFDKSMERTASLDTTQGATAVLARPDGTVVLLSGGTGRVFTP
;
A
#
# COMPACT_ATOMS: atom_id res chain seq x y z
N ARG A 1 -7.76 -4.74 26.83
CA ARG A 1 -7.37 -6.04 26.21
C ARG A 1 -8.57 -6.62 25.46
N TRP A 2 -8.52 -6.58 24.15
CA TRP A 2 -9.54 -7.22 23.32
C TRP A 2 -9.16 -8.69 23.07
N LEU A 3 -10.09 -9.59 23.34
CA LEU A 3 -9.92 -11.02 23.10
C LEU A 3 -11.16 -11.53 22.37
N SER A 4 -10.96 -12.14 21.22
CA SER A 4 -12.01 -12.84 20.48
C SER A 4 -11.58 -14.28 20.25
N SER A 5 -12.49 -15.23 20.52
CA SER A 5 -12.30 -16.64 20.18
C SER A 5 -12.78 -16.98 18.77
N SER A 6 -13.45 -16.05 18.10
CA SER A 6 -14.11 -16.26 16.80
C SER A 6 -13.59 -15.35 15.69
N GLN A 7 -12.62 -14.49 15.99
CA GLN A 7 -12.06 -13.55 15.01
C GLN A 7 -10.53 -13.65 14.97
N TYR A 8 -9.98 -13.47 13.80
CA TYR A 8 -8.55 -13.45 13.53
C TYR A 8 -8.13 -12.01 13.16
N LEU A 9 -6.97 -11.55 13.64
CA LEU A 9 -6.43 -10.23 13.36
C LEU A 9 -5.20 -10.37 12.46
N PRO A 10 -5.33 -10.21 11.13
CA PRO A 10 -4.21 -10.29 10.21
C PRO A 10 -3.25 -9.11 10.32
N THR A 11 -3.77 -7.92 10.60
CA THR A 11 -2.98 -6.68 10.61
C THR A 11 -3.53 -5.68 11.61
N CYS A 12 -2.64 -4.81 12.10
CA CYS A 12 -2.97 -3.65 12.90
C CYS A 12 -1.95 -2.53 12.68
N THR A 13 -2.39 -1.30 12.90
CA THR A 13 -1.56 -0.09 12.81
C THR A 13 -1.89 0.88 13.94
N VAL A 14 -0.96 1.78 14.24
CA VAL A 14 -1.12 2.82 15.27
C VAL A 14 -1.00 4.19 14.62
N SER A 15 -1.89 5.12 14.97
CA SER A 15 -1.84 6.48 14.45
C SER A 15 -0.52 7.17 14.85
N LYS A 16 -0.07 8.13 14.03
CA LYS A 16 1.21 8.84 14.19
C LYS A 16 1.41 9.46 15.59
N GLY A 17 0.31 9.92 16.22
CA GLY A 17 0.33 10.45 17.60
C GLY A 17 0.15 9.40 18.69
N GLY A 18 -0.01 8.12 18.36
CA GLY A 18 -0.22 7.03 19.31
C GLY A 18 -1.60 7.05 20.00
N ALA A 19 -2.52 7.92 19.59
CA ALA A 19 -3.83 8.06 20.22
C ALA A 19 -4.84 6.97 19.82
N TYR A 20 -4.63 6.35 18.65
CA TYR A 20 -5.52 5.33 18.10
C TYR A 20 -4.74 4.10 17.63
N LEU A 21 -5.37 2.96 17.80
CA LEU A 21 -4.96 1.67 17.22
C LEU A 21 -6.10 1.19 16.34
N ALA A 22 -5.80 0.82 15.11
CA ALA A 22 -6.74 0.21 14.20
C ALA A 22 -6.31 -1.22 13.85
N ALA A 23 -7.25 -2.12 13.68
CA ALA A 23 -6.99 -3.51 13.31
C ALA A 23 -8.06 -4.01 12.34
N VAL A 24 -7.66 -4.86 11.40
CA VAL A 24 -8.59 -5.66 10.61
C VAL A 24 -8.93 -6.92 11.40
N ALA A 25 -10.21 -7.17 11.61
CA ALA A 25 -10.73 -8.38 12.23
C ALA A 25 -11.43 -9.23 11.16
N LEU A 26 -10.98 -10.47 11.01
CA LEU A 26 -11.60 -11.45 10.13
C LEU A 26 -12.50 -12.36 10.96
N GLY A 27 -13.74 -12.48 10.56
CA GLY A 27 -14.71 -13.35 11.21
C GLY A 27 -15.57 -14.11 10.22
N GLN A 28 -16.43 -14.94 10.74
CA GLN A 28 -17.46 -15.64 9.98
C GLN A 28 -18.80 -15.40 10.67
N GLU A 29 -19.76 -14.87 9.95
CA GLU A 29 -21.10 -14.70 10.42
C GLU A 29 -22.05 -15.48 9.49
N ASN A 30 -22.86 -16.40 10.06
CA ASN A 30 -23.78 -17.26 9.31
C ASN A 30 -23.13 -18.05 8.15
N GLY A 31 -21.87 -18.46 8.31
CA GLY A 31 -21.13 -19.17 7.28
C GLY A 31 -20.53 -18.27 6.20
N ILE A 32 -20.72 -16.96 6.29
CA ILE A 32 -20.16 -15.96 5.37
C ILE A 32 -18.97 -15.30 6.03
N PHE A 33 -17.86 -15.25 5.29
CA PHE A 33 -16.65 -14.56 5.70
C PHE A 33 -16.89 -13.03 5.70
N GLU A 34 -16.41 -12.35 6.74
CA GLU A 34 -16.53 -10.91 6.87
C GLU A 34 -15.24 -10.29 7.42
N SER A 35 -14.81 -9.20 6.79
CA SER A 35 -13.75 -8.34 7.28
C SER A 35 -14.33 -7.10 7.96
N ARG A 36 -13.80 -6.76 9.13
CA ARG A 36 -14.17 -5.56 9.90
C ARG A 36 -12.92 -4.75 10.22
N LEU A 37 -13.03 -3.45 10.11
CA LEU A 37 -12.06 -2.51 10.66
C LEU A 37 -12.54 -2.14 12.07
N VAL A 38 -11.69 -2.36 13.08
CA VAL A 38 -11.97 -2.01 14.47
C VAL A 38 -10.94 -0.97 14.91
N VAL A 39 -11.41 0.15 15.40
CA VAL A 39 -10.57 1.25 15.90
C VAL A 39 -10.75 1.37 17.41
N PHE A 40 -9.64 1.52 18.11
CA PHE A 40 -9.56 1.71 19.56
C PHE A 40 -8.86 3.05 19.87
N ARG A 41 -9.26 3.67 20.95
CA ARG A 41 -8.43 4.68 21.59
C ARG A 41 -7.41 3.99 22.50
N THR A 42 -6.17 4.46 22.50
CA THR A 42 -5.12 3.87 23.33
C THR A 42 -5.25 4.18 24.83
N ASP A 43 -6.05 5.19 25.17
CA ASP A 43 -6.36 5.60 26.55
C ASP A 43 -7.67 4.98 27.09
N SER A 44 -8.34 4.10 26.33
CA SER A 44 -9.62 3.47 26.68
C SER A 44 -9.62 1.99 26.32
N GLU A 45 -10.38 1.19 27.05
CA GLU A 45 -10.65 -0.22 26.72
C GLU A 45 -11.87 -0.36 25.78
N GLU A 46 -12.55 0.71 25.48
CA GLU A 46 -13.74 0.71 24.63
C GLU A 46 -13.38 0.79 23.14
N ILE A 47 -14.17 0.11 22.32
CA ILE A 47 -14.08 0.22 20.86
C ILE A 47 -14.56 1.63 20.47
N TYR A 48 -13.69 2.39 19.79
CA TYR A 48 -14.06 3.70 19.25
C TYR A 48 -15.02 3.56 18.05
N SER A 49 -14.71 2.65 17.11
CA SER A 49 -15.58 2.35 15.99
C SER A 49 -15.36 0.92 15.48
N SER A 50 -16.40 0.35 14.87
CA SER A 50 -16.35 -0.95 14.20
C SER A 50 -17.10 -0.87 12.89
N ILE A 51 -16.39 -1.12 11.78
CA ILE A 51 -16.83 -0.83 10.41
C ILE A 51 -16.74 -2.10 9.59
N THR A 52 -17.83 -2.54 8.97
CA THR A 52 -17.81 -3.66 8.04
C THR A 52 -17.14 -3.23 6.73
N LEU A 53 -16.09 -3.95 6.33
CA LEU A 53 -15.38 -3.75 5.06
C LEU A 53 -15.98 -4.61 3.94
N GLY A 54 -16.69 -5.68 4.30
CA GLY A 54 -17.33 -6.61 3.37
C GLY A 54 -16.73 -8.02 3.41
N ASN A 55 -17.02 -8.81 2.37
CA ASN A 55 -16.64 -10.24 2.27
C ASN A 55 -15.28 -10.44 1.58
N GLU A 56 -14.52 -9.37 1.41
CA GLU A 56 -13.17 -9.37 0.86
C GLU A 56 -12.15 -9.55 1.98
N LEU A 57 -11.06 -10.26 1.73
CA LEU A 57 -9.95 -10.37 2.66
C LEU A 57 -9.13 -9.08 2.62
N PHE A 58 -9.13 -8.32 3.72
CA PHE A 58 -8.21 -7.22 3.96
C PHE A 58 -7.07 -7.70 4.85
N TYR A 59 -5.82 -7.45 4.43
CA TYR A 59 -4.63 -8.02 5.07
C TYR A 59 -3.54 -6.99 5.36
N ASP A 60 -3.71 -5.76 4.89
CA ASP A 60 -2.83 -4.65 5.24
C ASP A 60 -3.63 -3.40 5.59
N LEU A 61 -3.06 -2.56 6.46
CA LEU A 61 -3.74 -1.41 7.04
C LEU A 61 -2.71 -0.37 7.47
N GLU A 62 -2.90 0.88 7.04
CA GLU A 62 -2.02 1.99 7.44
C GLU A 62 -2.83 3.24 7.81
N PHE A 63 -2.35 3.97 8.83
CA PHE A 63 -2.78 5.33 9.10
C PHE A 63 -2.02 6.30 8.20
N LEU A 64 -2.74 7.00 7.36
CA LEU A 64 -2.24 8.09 6.55
C LEU A 64 -2.38 9.43 7.28
N ASP A 65 -1.84 10.51 6.69
CA ASP A 65 -2.00 11.85 7.24
C ASP A 65 -3.48 12.25 7.39
N GLY A 66 -3.81 12.99 8.43
CA GLY A 66 -5.18 13.41 8.74
C GLY A 66 -6.08 12.31 9.32
N ASP A 67 -5.48 11.30 9.96
CA ASP A 67 -6.18 10.16 10.58
C ASP A 67 -7.08 9.39 9.59
N ILE A 68 -6.65 9.34 8.33
CA ILE A 68 -7.26 8.51 7.30
C ILE A 68 -6.68 7.10 7.40
N LEU A 69 -7.53 6.10 7.38
CA LEU A 69 -7.13 4.69 7.32
C LEU A 69 -7.19 4.21 5.87
N CYS A 70 -6.12 3.59 5.40
CA CYS A 70 -6.10 2.86 4.14
C CYS A 70 -6.07 1.36 4.44
N ALA A 71 -7.14 0.66 4.09
CA ALA A 71 -7.23 -0.80 4.19
C ALA A 71 -6.99 -1.41 2.81
N VAL A 72 -6.05 -2.37 2.73
CA VAL A 72 -5.68 -3.04 1.49
C VAL A 72 -6.17 -4.49 1.52
N GLY A 73 -6.98 -4.83 0.54
CA GLY A 73 -7.56 -6.14 0.37
C GLY A 73 -7.01 -6.89 -0.85
N GLU A 74 -7.55 -8.09 -1.07
CA GLU A 74 -7.13 -8.97 -2.18
C GLU A 74 -7.55 -8.45 -3.57
N SER A 75 -8.61 -7.63 -3.65
CA SER A 75 -9.16 -7.14 -4.92
C SER A 75 -9.39 -5.63 -4.96
N SER A 76 -9.22 -4.95 -3.82
CA SER A 76 -9.40 -3.49 -3.72
C SER A 76 -8.64 -2.90 -2.54
N CYS A 77 -8.47 -1.57 -2.54
CA CYS A 77 -8.13 -0.82 -1.35
C CYS A 77 -9.21 0.25 -1.06
N MET A 78 -9.35 0.59 0.22
CA MET A 78 -10.37 1.51 0.72
C MET A 78 -9.74 2.56 1.61
N TRP A 79 -10.15 3.82 1.44
CA TRP A 79 -9.79 4.92 2.33
C TRP A 79 -10.99 5.30 3.17
N LEU A 80 -10.81 5.29 4.49
CA LEU A 80 -11.87 5.53 5.45
C LEU A 80 -11.43 6.55 6.51
N LYS A 81 -12.36 7.33 7.01
CA LYS A 81 -12.18 8.01 8.28
C LYS A 81 -12.36 7.03 9.43
N MET A 82 -11.86 7.38 10.61
CA MET A 82 -12.01 6.54 11.81
C MET A 82 -13.47 6.32 12.23
N ASP A 83 -14.39 7.18 11.82
CA ASP A 83 -15.85 7.03 12.07
C ASP A 83 -16.55 6.09 11.08
N GLY A 84 -15.83 5.57 10.09
CA GLY A 84 -16.36 4.69 9.05
C GLY A 84 -16.79 5.40 7.78
N THR A 85 -16.64 6.70 7.69
CA THR A 85 -16.94 7.42 6.44
C THR A 85 -15.98 6.96 5.34
N LEU A 86 -16.52 6.34 4.29
CA LEU A 86 -15.76 5.95 3.10
C LEU A 86 -15.38 7.21 2.30
N LEU A 87 -14.09 7.42 2.08
CA LEU A 87 -13.54 8.51 1.27
C LEU A 87 -13.33 8.09 -0.18
N GLY A 88 -12.88 6.85 -0.38
CA GLY A 88 -12.64 6.30 -1.70
C GLY A 88 -12.41 4.80 -1.68
N ARG A 89 -12.57 4.18 -2.85
CA ARG A 89 -12.24 2.78 -3.10
C ARG A 89 -11.62 2.65 -4.48
N TYR A 90 -10.54 1.89 -4.58
CA TYR A 90 -9.91 1.53 -5.84
C TYR A 90 -9.97 0.01 -6.02
N SER A 91 -10.60 -0.44 -7.11
CA SER A 91 -10.66 -1.86 -7.48
C SER A 91 -9.52 -2.21 -8.41
N TYR A 92 -8.91 -3.36 -8.21
CA TYR A 92 -7.81 -3.85 -9.08
C TYR A 92 -8.30 -4.39 -10.43
N GLY A 93 -9.63 -4.41 -10.68
CA GLY A 93 -10.18 -4.82 -11.97
C GLY A 93 -9.91 -6.29 -12.35
N GLY A 94 -9.69 -7.16 -11.36
CA GLY A 94 -9.31 -8.56 -11.56
C GLY A 94 -7.81 -8.81 -11.67
N ALA A 95 -6.97 -7.77 -11.57
CA ALA A 95 -5.53 -7.92 -11.42
C ALA A 95 -5.16 -8.38 -10.00
N TYR A 96 -3.95 -8.89 -9.84
CA TYR A 96 -3.41 -9.42 -8.59
C TYR A 96 -2.42 -8.43 -8.00
N LEU A 97 -2.62 -8.05 -6.74
CA LEU A 97 -1.66 -7.22 -6.03
C LEU A 97 -0.36 -8.00 -5.83
N LYS A 98 0.73 -7.47 -6.37
CA LYS A 98 2.10 -8.02 -6.24
C LYS A 98 2.84 -7.30 -5.11
N ASP A 99 2.72 -5.98 -5.07
CA ASP A 99 3.46 -5.12 -4.16
C ASP A 99 2.70 -3.81 -3.92
N LEU A 100 2.96 -3.16 -2.80
CA LEU A 100 2.38 -1.88 -2.44
C LEU A 100 3.36 -1.04 -1.63
N ASP A 101 3.23 0.29 -1.70
CA ASP A 101 4.00 1.22 -0.88
C ASP A 101 3.17 2.42 -0.46
N PHE A 102 3.11 2.67 0.86
CA PHE A 102 2.44 3.81 1.48
C PHE A 102 3.31 5.07 1.60
N GLY A 103 4.56 5.04 1.12
CA GLY A 103 5.52 6.13 1.28
C GLY A 103 5.20 7.40 0.49
N GLY A 104 4.24 7.35 -0.42
CA GLY A 104 3.82 8.50 -1.22
C GLY A 104 3.11 9.59 -0.38
N ASN A 105 3.37 10.86 -0.68
CA ASN A 105 2.68 11.97 -0.03
C ASN A 105 1.29 12.16 -0.66
N GLY A 106 0.27 11.65 0.03
CA GLY A 106 -1.14 11.72 -0.39
C GLY A 106 -1.54 10.73 -1.49
N PHE A 107 -0.73 9.68 -1.73
CA PHE A 107 -1.06 8.60 -2.65
C PHE A 107 -0.49 7.26 -2.17
N LEU A 108 -1.12 6.19 -2.62
CA LEU A 108 -0.67 4.81 -2.50
C LEU A 108 -0.12 4.35 -3.85
N THR A 109 1.01 3.65 -3.84
CA THR A 109 1.55 2.97 -5.02
C THR A 109 1.19 1.50 -4.98
N LEU A 110 0.67 0.96 -6.08
CA LEU A 110 0.28 -0.43 -6.25
C LEU A 110 0.98 -1.02 -7.46
N SER A 111 1.57 -2.19 -7.31
CA SER A 111 2.07 -3.02 -8.40
C SER A 111 1.10 -4.16 -8.66
N LEU A 112 0.38 -4.09 -9.78
CA LEU A 112 -0.73 -4.98 -10.12
C LEU A 112 -0.34 -5.91 -11.28
N ASN A 113 -0.25 -7.21 -11.01
CA ASN A 113 -0.02 -8.21 -12.05
C ASN A 113 -1.30 -8.57 -12.78
N MET A 114 -1.24 -8.67 -14.11
CA MET A 114 -2.36 -9.13 -14.91
C MET A 114 -2.72 -10.60 -14.64
N TYR A 115 -1.74 -11.42 -14.28
CA TYR A 115 -1.89 -12.84 -13.99
C TYR A 115 -1.20 -13.20 -12.67
N LYS A 116 -1.62 -14.30 -12.01
CA LYS A 116 -0.98 -14.82 -10.78
C LYS A 116 0.51 -15.09 -10.93
N ALA A 117 0.94 -15.48 -12.13
CA ALA A 117 2.34 -15.69 -12.48
C ALA A 117 2.64 -14.99 -13.81
N GLY A 118 3.81 -14.35 -13.90
CA GLY A 118 4.24 -13.64 -15.10
C GLY A 118 4.78 -12.25 -14.79
N ASN A 119 5.33 -11.63 -15.83
CA ASN A 119 6.09 -10.39 -15.72
C ASN A 119 5.27 -9.15 -16.15
N ARG A 120 3.97 -9.32 -16.44
CA ARG A 120 3.12 -8.23 -16.89
C ARG A 120 2.51 -7.52 -15.68
N CYS A 121 3.06 -6.38 -15.35
CA CYS A 121 2.67 -5.59 -14.20
C CYS A 121 2.27 -4.17 -14.62
N THR A 122 1.26 -3.62 -13.98
CA THR A 122 0.95 -2.20 -14.06
C THR A 122 1.25 -1.57 -12.70
N VAL A 123 2.10 -0.56 -12.67
CA VAL A 123 2.27 0.28 -11.49
C VAL A 123 1.25 1.39 -11.55
N VAL A 124 0.51 1.56 -10.48
CA VAL A 124 -0.57 2.54 -10.35
C VAL A 124 -0.37 3.36 -9.11
N THR A 125 -0.57 4.65 -9.20
CA THR A 125 -0.67 5.56 -8.06
C THR A 125 -2.11 5.95 -7.84
N VAL A 126 -2.59 5.87 -6.60
CA VAL A 126 -3.98 6.12 -6.23
C VAL A 126 -4.04 7.13 -5.10
N GLY A 127 -4.80 8.19 -5.29
CA GLY A 127 -5.02 9.22 -4.28
C GLY A 127 -5.91 8.75 -3.13
N SER A 128 -5.91 9.48 -2.01
CA SER A 128 -6.72 9.18 -0.83
C SER A 128 -8.24 9.28 -1.06
N ASP A 129 -8.66 9.76 -2.21
CA ASP A 129 -10.06 9.75 -2.67
C ASP A 129 -10.40 8.52 -3.53
N GLY A 130 -9.47 7.56 -3.65
CA GLY A 130 -9.64 6.33 -4.42
C GLY A 130 -9.51 6.51 -5.93
N LYS A 131 -9.06 7.68 -6.40
CA LYS A 131 -8.87 7.93 -7.84
C LYS A 131 -7.44 7.63 -8.27
N GLU A 132 -7.32 7.01 -9.42
CA GLU A 132 -6.04 6.83 -10.10
C GLU A 132 -5.45 8.21 -10.46
N LEU A 133 -4.20 8.43 -10.09
CA LEU A 133 -3.43 9.63 -10.43
C LEU A 133 -2.58 9.39 -11.69
N GLY A 134 -2.08 8.18 -11.84
CA GLY A 134 -1.32 7.74 -12.99
C GLY A 134 -1.11 6.24 -12.97
N SER A 135 -0.84 5.68 -14.15
CA SER A 135 -0.49 4.27 -14.28
C SER A 135 0.47 4.03 -15.44
N LEU A 136 1.34 3.04 -15.29
CA LEU A 136 2.27 2.64 -16.33
C LEU A 136 2.39 1.11 -16.38
N TYR A 137 2.29 0.58 -17.59
CA TYR A 137 2.44 -0.83 -17.86
C TYR A 137 3.91 -1.19 -18.09
N PHE A 138 4.35 -2.27 -17.44
CA PHE A 138 5.66 -2.89 -17.59
C PHE A 138 5.52 -4.28 -18.20
N SER A 139 6.26 -4.53 -19.31
CA SER A 139 6.33 -5.84 -19.96
C SER A 139 7.41 -6.73 -19.36
N GLU A 140 8.29 -6.17 -18.54
CA GLU A 140 9.38 -6.84 -17.84
C GLU A 140 9.05 -7.02 -16.35
N GLU A 141 9.81 -7.89 -15.69
CA GLU A 141 9.64 -8.14 -14.28
C GLU A 141 10.05 -6.92 -13.46
N ILE A 142 9.14 -6.43 -12.63
CA ILE A 142 9.44 -5.47 -11.59
C ILE A 142 10.02 -6.25 -10.41
N LEU A 143 11.24 -5.92 -10.02
CA LEU A 143 11.93 -6.53 -8.88
C LEU A 143 11.46 -5.91 -7.56
N ASP A 144 11.28 -4.59 -7.56
CA ASP A 144 10.88 -3.84 -6.36
C ASP A 144 10.31 -2.47 -6.75
N THR A 145 9.41 -1.93 -5.90
CA THR A 145 8.87 -0.59 -6.04
C THR A 145 8.97 0.14 -4.70
N SER A 146 9.29 1.43 -4.74
CA SER A 146 9.27 2.27 -3.54
C SER A 146 8.79 3.66 -3.86
N SER A 147 8.02 4.25 -2.96
CA SER A 147 7.53 5.62 -3.09
C SER A 147 7.89 6.47 -1.87
N ALA A 148 8.21 7.74 -2.11
CA ALA A 148 8.43 8.70 -1.03
C ALA A 148 8.19 10.13 -1.53
N GLY A 149 7.52 10.94 -0.72
CA GLY A 149 7.18 12.29 -1.13
C GLY A 149 6.31 12.29 -2.39
N GLY A 150 6.79 12.87 -3.46
CA GLY A 150 6.11 12.92 -4.76
C GLY A 150 6.64 11.92 -5.79
N TYR A 151 7.51 10.99 -5.40
CA TYR A 151 8.27 10.13 -6.31
C TYR A 151 7.94 8.66 -6.15
N VAL A 152 8.07 7.92 -7.25
CA VAL A 152 7.94 6.45 -7.32
C VAL A 152 9.17 5.90 -8.04
N ALA A 153 9.95 5.07 -7.39
CA ALA A 153 11.07 4.34 -7.99
C ALA A 153 10.61 2.93 -8.37
N VAL A 154 10.89 2.51 -9.57
CA VAL A 154 10.60 1.16 -10.08
C VAL A 154 11.89 0.50 -10.51
N LEU A 155 12.24 -0.60 -9.87
CA LEU A 155 13.41 -1.41 -10.19
C LEU A 155 13.02 -2.59 -11.05
N THR A 156 13.70 -2.75 -12.17
CA THR A 156 13.60 -3.92 -13.04
C THR A 156 14.97 -4.61 -13.19
N ALA A 157 15.02 -5.73 -13.87
CA ALA A 157 16.29 -6.39 -14.17
C ALA A 157 17.20 -5.55 -15.08
N ASN A 158 16.64 -4.65 -15.88
CA ASN A 158 17.35 -3.85 -16.87
C ASN A 158 17.78 -2.48 -16.36
N GLY A 159 17.12 -1.97 -15.30
CA GLY A 159 17.42 -0.63 -14.80
C GLY A 159 16.50 -0.21 -13.67
N MET A 160 16.58 1.06 -13.34
CA MET A 160 15.68 1.73 -12.39
C MET A 160 15.16 3.01 -13.03
N ASP A 161 13.86 3.17 -13.01
CA ASP A 161 13.20 4.41 -13.41
C ASP A 161 12.60 5.12 -12.20
N LEU A 162 12.69 6.44 -12.18
CA LEU A 162 12.06 7.31 -11.21
C LEU A 162 10.93 8.08 -11.90
N PHE A 163 9.77 8.04 -11.30
CA PHE A 163 8.56 8.70 -11.78
C PHE A 163 8.03 9.70 -10.75
N ASP A 164 7.21 10.63 -11.18
CA ASP A 164 6.35 11.40 -10.30
C ASP A 164 5.04 10.64 -10.01
N LYS A 165 4.18 11.24 -9.19
CA LYS A 165 2.88 10.64 -8.82
C LYS A 165 1.89 10.46 -9.97
N SER A 166 2.10 11.09 -11.13
CA SER A 166 1.32 10.89 -12.37
C SER A 166 1.91 9.82 -13.28
N MET A 167 2.96 9.14 -12.81
CA MET A 167 3.73 8.13 -13.54
C MET A 167 4.43 8.71 -14.79
N GLU A 168 4.76 10.00 -14.75
CA GLU A 168 5.68 10.62 -15.72
C GLU A 168 7.12 10.40 -15.27
N ARG A 169 7.97 9.88 -16.18
CA ARG A 169 9.36 9.55 -15.84
C ARG A 169 10.19 10.82 -15.68
N THR A 170 10.81 10.96 -14.51
CA THR A 170 11.68 12.11 -14.16
C THR A 170 13.15 11.80 -14.30
N ALA A 171 13.56 10.54 -14.08
CA ALA A 171 14.93 10.08 -14.23
C ALA A 171 15.00 8.59 -14.55
N SER A 172 16.15 8.12 -15.04
CA SER A 172 16.43 6.70 -15.25
C SER A 172 17.88 6.36 -15.00
N LEU A 173 18.14 5.09 -14.66
CA LEU A 173 19.46 4.50 -14.48
C LEU A 173 19.51 3.15 -15.17
N ASP A 174 20.28 3.05 -16.28
CA ASP A 174 20.33 1.84 -17.11
C ASP A 174 21.14 0.69 -16.46
N THR A 175 21.91 0.95 -15.42
CA THR A 175 22.77 -0.07 -14.78
C THR A 175 22.64 -0.01 -13.26
N THR A 176 21.93 -0.95 -12.67
CA THR A 176 21.70 -1.05 -11.21
C THR A 176 22.77 -1.90 -10.49
N GLN A 177 23.70 -2.53 -11.25
CA GLN A 177 24.77 -3.38 -10.72
C GLN A 177 24.26 -4.52 -9.82
N GLY A 178 23.16 -5.15 -10.20
CA GLY A 178 22.56 -6.26 -9.48
C GLY A 178 21.80 -5.82 -8.22
N ALA A 179 21.25 -4.63 -8.19
CA ALA A 179 20.32 -4.23 -7.14
C ALA A 179 19.10 -5.13 -7.14
N THR A 180 18.64 -5.48 -5.95
CA THR A 180 17.46 -6.32 -5.72
C THR A 180 16.35 -5.57 -4.99
N ALA A 181 16.65 -4.40 -4.45
CA ALA A 181 15.66 -3.54 -3.81
C ALA A 181 16.01 -2.06 -4.03
N VAL A 182 14.98 -1.21 -3.98
CA VAL A 182 15.08 0.25 -4.05
C VAL A 182 14.39 0.89 -2.85
N LEU A 183 14.87 2.07 -2.47
CA LEU A 183 14.23 2.92 -1.50
C LEU A 183 14.21 4.36 -2.03
N ALA A 184 13.04 4.85 -2.39
CA ALA A 184 12.84 6.24 -2.77
C ALA A 184 12.96 7.15 -1.55
N ARG A 185 13.38 8.40 -1.77
CA ARG A 185 13.43 9.44 -0.74
C ARG A 185 12.61 10.66 -1.18
N PRO A 186 12.10 11.45 -0.21
CA PRO A 186 11.24 12.60 -0.53
C PRO A 186 11.92 13.69 -1.37
N ASP A 187 13.25 13.70 -1.41
CA ASP A 187 14.06 14.63 -2.22
C ASP A 187 14.31 14.13 -3.67
N GLY A 188 13.74 12.98 -4.03
CA GLY A 188 13.91 12.34 -5.34
C GLY A 188 15.17 11.49 -5.46
N THR A 189 16.04 11.44 -4.45
CA THR A 189 17.15 10.50 -4.45
C THR A 189 16.66 9.07 -4.23
N VAL A 190 17.37 8.08 -4.75
CA VAL A 190 17.02 6.66 -4.63
C VAL A 190 18.20 5.89 -4.07
N VAL A 191 17.94 5.04 -3.07
CA VAL A 191 18.94 4.09 -2.56
C VAL A 191 18.70 2.75 -3.24
N LEU A 192 19.73 2.22 -3.89
CA LEU A 192 19.74 0.89 -4.51
C LEU A 192 20.47 -0.07 -3.59
N LEU A 193 19.86 -1.21 -3.30
CA LEU A 193 20.43 -2.24 -2.41
C LEU A 193 20.81 -3.48 -3.22
N SER A 194 22.06 -3.93 -3.06
CA SER A 194 22.58 -5.15 -3.69
C SER A 194 23.54 -5.86 -2.76
N GLY A 195 23.29 -7.11 -2.40
CA GLY A 195 24.26 -8.02 -1.76
C GLY A 195 25.01 -7.46 -0.55
N GLY A 196 24.40 -6.58 0.27
CA GLY A 196 25.01 -5.96 1.44
C GLY A 196 25.64 -4.58 1.18
N THR A 197 25.48 -4.03 -0.02
CA THR A 197 25.90 -2.65 -0.34
C THR A 197 24.69 -1.79 -0.70
N GLY A 198 24.71 -0.54 -0.23
CA GLY A 198 23.74 0.50 -0.62
C GLY A 198 24.44 1.56 -1.48
N ARG A 199 23.78 1.98 -2.56
CA ARG A 199 24.24 3.07 -3.42
C ARG A 199 23.17 4.11 -3.53
N VAL A 200 23.56 5.38 -3.54
CA VAL A 200 22.64 6.50 -3.71
C VAL A 200 22.71 6.96 -5.17
N PHE A 201 21.57 6.99 -5.81
CA PHE A 201 21.35 7.65 -7.09
C PHE A 201 20.74 9.03 -6.83
N THR A 202 21.32 10.06 -7.43
CA THR A 202 20.85 11.44 -7.42
C THR A 202 20.51 11.82 -8.86
N PRO A 203 19.23 12.09 -9.18
CA PRO A 203 18.78 12.47 -10.53
C PRO A 203 19.44 13.74 -11.04
#